data_33ce6685b13b119c6653e92ea84152d8
#
_entry.id   33ce6685b13b119c6653e92ea84152d8
#
_cell.length_a   1.000
_cell.length_b   1.000
_cell.length_c   1.000
_cell.angle_alpha   90.00
_cell.angle_beta   90.00
_cell.angle_gamma   90.00
#
_symmetry.space_group_name_H-M   'P 1'
#
loop_
_entity.id
_entity.type
_entity.pdbx_description
1 polymer ?
#
loop_
_entity_poly.entity_id
_entity_poly.type
_entity_poly.pdbx_seq_one_letter_code
_entity_poly.pdbx_strand_id
1 'polypeptide(L)'
;GEDIVGMIAVGQVIINRVNDLRFDDTICGVVHAGHYYENYPVRNRCQFSYWCDGKHERYGDIKAFEKVMIATQSILDNIRIEGLEYATHYHASHVTPYWSQSFTRIRQIGGHVFYEPIN
;
A
#
# COMPACT_ATOMS: atom_id res chain seq x y z
N GLY A 1 14.02 5.33 2.61
CA GLY A 1 12.65 5.53 2.20
C GLY A 1 12.35 4.92 0.85
N GLU A 2 11.10 4.79 0.56
CA GLU A 2 10.64 4.30 -0.73
C GLU A 2 10.98 5.30 -1.84
N ASP A 3 11.29 4.81 -3.02
CA ASP A 3 11.40 5.69 -4.17
C ASP A 3 9.99 6.02 -4.73
N ILE A 4 9.95 6.93 -5.69
CA ILE A 4 8.67 7.40 -6.27
C ILE A 4 7.91 6.25 -6.94
N VAL A 5 8.61 5.37 -7.65
CA VAL A 5 7.98 4.24 -8.35
C VAL A 5 7.33 3.30 -7.34
N GLY A 6 8.02 3.00 -6.23
CA GLY A 6 7.46 2.20 -5.14
C GLY A 6 6.24 2.83 -4.51
N MET A 7 6.27 4.15 -4.32
CA MET A 7 5.11 4.88 -3.78
C MET A 7 3.91 4.82 -4.71
N ILE A 8 4.13 4.96 -6.02
CA ILE A 8 3.07 4.82 -7.03
C ILE A 8 2.50 3.41 -7.00
N ALA A 9 3.35 2.40 -6.87
CA ALA A 9 2.92 1.00 -6.81
C ALA A 9 2.00 0.75 -5.61
N VAL A 10 2.36 1.24 -4.43
CA VAL A 10 1.52 1.12 -3.22
C VAL A 10 0.20 1.88 -3.42
N GLY A 11 0.28 3.09 -3.97
CA GLY A 11 -0.92 3.87 -4.29
C GLY A 11 -1.85 3.15 -5.25
N GLN A 12 -1.29 2.45 -6.23
CA GLN A 12 -2.08 1.67 -7.19
C GLN A 12 -2.79 0.51 -6.50
N VAL A 13 -2.17 -0.15 -5.53
CA VAL A 13 -2.85 -1.18 -4.72
C VAL A 13 -4.05 -0.59 -3.99
N ILE A 14 -3.89 0.60 -3.41
CA ILE A 14 -5.00 1.29 -2.72
C ILE A 14 -6.16 1.54 -3.68
N ILE A 15 -5.88 2.08 -4.87
CA ILE A 15 -6.91 2.34 -5.88
C ILE A 15 -7.56 1.04 -6.34
N ASN A 16 -6.78 -0.01 -6.56
CA ASN A 16 -7.33 -1.31 -6.95
C ASN A 16 -8.30 -1.84 -5.89
N ARG A 17 -7.96 -1.69 -4.61
CA ARG A 17 -8.85 -2.12 -3.52
C ARG A 17 -10.15 -1.31 -3.49
N VAL A 18 -10.07 0.00 -3.69
CA VAL A 18 -11.26 0.86 -3.73
C VAL A 18 -12.24 0.39 -4.81
N ASN A 19 -11.71 -0.11 -5.92
CA ASN A 19 -12.50 -0.58 -7.06
C ASN A 19 -12.85 -2.07 -6.99
N ASP A 20 -12.48 -2.76 -5.91
CA ASP A 20 -12.71 -4.18 -5.71
C ASP A 20 -13.76 -4.39 -4.63
N LEU A 21 -14.84 -5.09 -4.94
CA LEU A 21 -15.97 -5.29 -4.02
C LEU A 21 -15.61 -6.01 -2.73
N ARG A 22 -14.44 -6.65 -2.67
CA ARG A 22 -13.97 -7.35 -1.46
C ARG A 22 -13.37 -6.41 -0.41
N PHE A 23 -13.15 -5.14 -0.76
CA PHE A 23 -12.53 -4.16 0.11
C PHE A 23 -13.47 -2.98 0.31
N ASP A 24 -13.10 -2.09 1.23
CA ASP A 24 -13.80 -0.83 1.43
C ASP A 24 -13.78 0.00 0.14
N ASP A 25 -14.84 0.73 -0.13
CA ASP A 25 -14.99 1.49 -1.37
C ASP A 25 -14.49 2.94 -1.26
N THR A 26 -13.81 3.28 -0.17
CA THR A 26 -13.18 4.59 -0.02
C THR A 26 -11.69 4.44 0.23
N ILE A 27 -10.92 5.46 -0.17
CA ILE A 27 -9.48 5.49 0.07
C ILE A 27 -9.19 5.41 1.57
N CYS A 28 -9.86 6.22 2.37
CA CYS A 28 -9.65 6.22 3.82
C CYS A 28 -10.02 4.86 4.43
N GLY A 29 -11.11 4.26 3.99
CA GLY A 29 -11.52 2.93 4.48
C GLY A 29 -10.47 1.87 4.17
N VAL A 30 -9.91 1.86 2.96
CA VAL A 30 -8.85 0.93 2.58
C VAL A 30 -7.59 1.17 3.41
N VAL A 31 -7.14 2.41 3.51
CA VAL A 31 -5.89 2.76 4.21
C VAL A 31 -6.00 2.46 5.70
N HIS A 32 -7.15 2.71 6.29
CA HIS A 32 -7.36 2.53 7.72
C HIS A 32 -7.85 1.14 8.11
N ALA A 33 -7.93 0.20 7.16
CA ALA A 33 -8.32 -1.17 7.47
C ALA A 33 -7.35 -1.81 8.47
N GLY A 34 -7.90 -2.63 9.38
CA GLY A 34 -7.11 -3.30 10.40
C GLY A 34 -7.90 -3.54 11.67
N HIS A 35 -7.20 -3.82 12.76
CA HIS A 35 -7.80 -4.06 14.06
C HIS A 35 -7.76 -2.78 14.89
N TYR A 36 -8.91 -2.45 15.51
CA TYR A 36 -9.05 -1.24 16.31
C TYR A 36 -9.51 -1.61 17.74
N TYR A 37 -9.10 -0.79 18.69
CA TYR A 37 -9.58 -0.82 20.05
C TYR A 37 -10.05 0.58 20.42
N GLU A 38 -11.34 0.73 20.73
CA GLU A 38 -11.96 2.02 21.09
C GLU A 38 -11.62 3.15 20.11
N ASN A 39 -11.74 2.88 18.79
CA ASN A 39 -11.47 3.83 17.71
C ASN A 39 -9.99 4.17 17.49
N TYR A 40 -9.06 3.50 18.21
CA TYR A 40 -7.63 3.65 17.95
C TYR A 40 -7.10 2.39 17.25
N PRO A 41 -6.24 2.55 16.23
CA PRO A 41 -5.67 1.39 15.55
C PRO A 41 -4.75 0.62 16.50
N VAL A 42 -4.89 -0.69 16.50
CA VAL A 42 -4.00 -1.58 17.26
C VAL A 42 -2.64 -1.58 16.55
N ARG A 43 -1.58 -1.29 17.30
CA ARG A 43 -0.22 -1.21 16.76
C ARG A 43 0.14 -2.49 15.98
N ASN A 44 0.65 -2.30 14.75
CA ASN A 44 1.09 -3.37 13.85
C ASN A 44 -0.01 -4.35 13.43
N ARG A 45 -1.28 -3.96 13.56
CA ARG A 45 -2.43 -4.78 13.16
C ARG A 45 -3.24 -4.14 12.04
N CYS A 46 -2.62 -3.27 11.24
CA CYS A 46 -3.26 -2.61 10.11
C CYS A 46 -2.82 -3.22 8.79
N GLN A 47 -3.69 -3.15 7.78
CA GLN A 47 -3.35 -3.57 6.43
C GLN A 47 -2.18 -2.75 5.87
N PHE A 48 -2.17 -1.46 6.17
CA PHE A 48 -1.06 -0.58 5.80
C PHE A 48 -0.32 -0.21 7.09
N SER A 49 0.82 -0.83 7.30
CA SER A 49 1.53 -0.80 8.58
C SER A 49 1.91 0.61 9.03
N TYR A 50 2.16 1.53 8.11
CA TYR A 50 2.52 2.90 8.49
C TYR A 50 1.42 3.60 9.29
N TRP A 51 0.15 3.19 9.10
CA TRP A 51 -0.98 3.78 9.82
C TRP A 51 -0.92 3.50 11.33
N CYS A 52 -0.36 2.38 11.73
CA CYS A 52 -0.36 1.97 13.13
C CYS A 52 0.96 1.36 13.60
N ASP A 53 2.10 1.76 13.02
CA ASP A 53 3.41 1.25 13.41
C ASP A 53 3.95 1.92 14.69
N GLY A 54 3.23 2.87 15.25
CA GLY A 54 3.64 3.58 16.46
C GLY A 54 4.67 4.67 16.24
N LYS A 55 5.03 4.93 14.99
CA LYS A 55 5.96 6.00 14.63
C LYS A 55 5.19 7.29 14.36
N HIS A 56 5.80 8.42 14.70
CA HIS A 56 5.24 9.71 14.33
C HIS A 56 5.42 9.93 12.84
N GLU A 57 4.34 10.31 12.16
CA GLU A 57 4.42 10.78 10.79
C GLU A 57 5.01 12.18 10.81
N ARG A 58 6.25 12.29 10.34
CA ARG A 58 6.92 13.58 10.27
C ARG A 58 7.19 13.93 8.82
N TYR A 59 6.70 15.09 8.43
CA TYR A 59 7.05 15.68 7.14
C TYR A 59 8.22 16.66 7.31
N GLY A 60 9.13 16.37 8.26
CA GLY A 60 10.31 17.18 8.48
C GLY A 60 11.41 17.00 7.44
N ASP A 61 11.33 15.93 6.66
CA ASP A 61 12.22 15.68 5.54
C ASP A 61 11.55 16.19 4.26
N ILE A 62 12.04 17.33 3.75
CA ILE A 62 11.49 17.97 2.55
C ILE A 62 11.56 17.05 1.34
N LYS A 63 12.65 16.28 1.19
CA LYS A 63 12.78 15.36 0.04
C LYS A 63 11.76 14.24 0.10
N ALA A 64 11.50 13.67 1.28
CA ALA A 64 10.49 12.65 1.45
C ALA A 64 9.10 13.21 1.13
N PHE A 65 8.80 14.42 1.59
CA PHE A 65 7.54 15.10 1.30
C PHE A 65 7.37 15.34 -0.20
N GLU A 66 8.41 15.80 -0.88
CA GLU A 66 8.38 16.02 -2.32
C GLU A 66 8.09 14.73 -3.08
N LYS A 67 8.69 13.61 -2.68
CA LYS A 67 8.42 12.31 -3.31
C LYS A 67 6.96 11.90 -3.15
N VAL A 68 6.41 12.08 -1.97
CA VAL A 68 4.98 11.78 -1.71
C VAL A 68 4.08 12.65 -2.60
N MET A 69 4.40 13.92 -2.74
CA MET A 69 3.62 14.84 -3.59
C MET A 69 3.68 14.41 -5.06
N ILE A 70 4.85 14.05 -5.56
CA ILE A 70 5.02 13.60 -6.95
C ILE A 70 4.25 12.30 -7.17
N ALA A 71 4.37 11.33 -6.26
CA ALA A 71 3.67 10.06 -6.38
C ALA A 71 2.16 10.26 -6.36
N THR A 72 1.66 11.11 -5.47
CA THR A 72 0.23 11.42 -5.38
C THR A 72 -0.27 12.06 -6.66
N GLN A 73 0.45 13.06 -7.18
CA GLN A 73 0.06 13.71 -8.44
C GLN A 73 0.06 12.72 -9.59
N SER A 74 1.05 11.83 -9.64
CA SER A 74 1.12 10.79 -10.67
C SER A 74 -0.11 9.89 -10.66
N ILE A 75 -0.55 9.45 -9.47
CA ILE A 75 -1.75 8.64 -9.32
C ILE A 75 -3.00 9.41 -9.78
N LEU A 76 -3.11 10.69 -9.42
CA LEU A 76 -4.23 11.53 -9.84
C LEU A 76 -4.24 11.75 -11.35
N ASP A 77 -3.07 11.77 -11.99
CA ASP A 77 -2.92 11.89 -13.43
C ASP A 77 -3.07 10.55 -14.16
N ASN A 78 -3.57 9.52 -13.49
CA ASN A 78 -3.77 8.17 -14.04
C ASN A 78 -2.49 7.47 -14.48
N ILE A 79 -1.35 7.83 -13.92
CA ILE A 79 -0.13 7.08 -14.16
C ILE A 79 -0.22 5.79 -13.36
N ARG A 80 0.02 4.65 -14.04
CA ARG A 80 -0.06 3.32 -13.45
C ARG A 80 1.17 2.52 -13.84
N ILE A 81 1.53 1.57 -13.00
CA ILE A 81 2.64 0.66 -13.27
C ILE A 81 2.08 -0.55 -14.02
N GLU A 82 2.67 -0.84 -15.17
CA GLU A 82 2.29 -2.00 -15.97
C GLU A 82 2.50 -3.29 -15.17
N GLY A 83 1.52 -4.18 -15.25
CA GLY A 83 1.53 -5.45 -14.55
C GLY A 83 0.82 -5.42 -13.20
N LEU A 84 0.56 -4.24 -12.63
CA LEU A 84 -0.10 -4.11 -11.32
C LEU A 84 -1.59 -3.82 -11.43
N GLU A 85 -2.22 -4.06 -12.56
CA GLU A 85 -3.62 -3.72 -12.80
C GLU A 85 -4.57 -4.39 -11.80
N TYR A 86 -4.22 -5.57 -11.32
CA TYR A 86 -5.03 -6.33 -10.37
C TYR A 86 -4.33 -6.55 -9.02
N ALA A 87 -3.23 -5.85 -8.77
CA ALA A 87 -2.49 -5.99 -7.52
C ALA A 87 -3.34 -5.50 -6.35
N THR A 88 -3.52 -6.36 -5.35
CA THR A 88 -4.29 -6.06 -4.14
C THR A 88 -3.50 -6.27 -2.85
N HIS A 89 -2.34 -6.90 -2.92
CA HIS A 89 -1.52 -7.24 -1.76
C HIS A 89 -0.05 -6.97 -2.04
N TYR A 90 0.67 -6.61 -0.99
CA TYR A 90 2.12 -6.48 -1.05
C TYR A 90 2.71 -6.71 0.34
N HIS A 91 4.01 -7.01 0.38
CA HIS A 91 4.76 -7.09 1.61
C HIS A 91 6.20 -6.62 1.38
N ALA A 92 6.88 -6.26 2.47
CA ALA A 92 8.29 -5.90 2.40
C ALA A 92 9.11 -7.11 1.90
N SER A 93 10.09 -6.85 1.06
CA SER A 93 10.88 -7.92 0.41
C SER A 93 11.65 -8.80 1.39
N HIS A 94 11.94 -8.29 2.61
CA HIS A 94 12.70 -9.06 3.61
C HIS A 94 11.83 -9.96 4.48
N VAL A 95 10.51 -10.00 4.26
CA VAL A 95 9.59 -10.88 5.01
C VAL A 95 8.92 -11.85 4.05
N THR A 96 8.44 -12.98 4.60
CA THR A 96 7.69 -13.97 3.83
C THR A 96 6.40 -14.26 4.59
N PRO A 97 5.37 -13.43 4.38
CA PRO A 97 4.12 -13.63 5.12
C PRO A 97 3.42 -14.91 4.66
N TYR A 98 2.74 -15.53 5.60
CA TYR A 98 2.04 -16.79 5.37
C TYR A 98 1.05 -16.71 4.20
N TRP A 99 0.34 -15.59 4.08
CA TRP A 99 -0.68 -15.41 3.05
C TRP A 99 -0.11 -15.34 1.63
N SER A 100 1.18 -15.07 1.46
CA SER A 100 1.77 -14.90 0.13
C SER A 100 1.64 -16.15 -0.74
N GLN A 101 1.52 -17.32 -0.12
CA GLN A 101 1.33 -18.60 -0.83
C GLN A 101 -0.06 -18.72 -1.45
N SER A 102 -1.02 -17.92 -1.00
CA SER A 102 -2.41 -17.97 -1.47
C SER A 102 -2.70 -16.96 -2.59
N PHE A 103 -1.67 -16.24 -3.05
CA PHE A 103 -1.81 -15.22 -4.09
C PHE A 103 -0.81 -15.46 -5.21
N THR A 104 -1.08 -14.87 -6.37
CA THR A 104 -0.15 -14.92 -7.49
C THR A 104 0.85 -13.78 -7.38
N ARG A 105 2.12 -14.12 -7.30
CA ARG A 105 3.20 -13.14 -7.26
C ARG A 105 3.33 -12.45 -8.61
N ILE A 106 3.34 -11.13 -8.61
CA ILE A 106 3.54 -10.33 -9.82
C ILE A 106 5.02 -10.03 -10.00
N ARG A 107 5.58 -9.18 -9.14
CA ARG A 107 7.01 -8.85 -9.15
C ARG A 107 7.38 -8.00 -7.94
N GLN A 108 8.68 -7.81 -7.76
CA GLN A 108 9.21 -6.89 -6.77
C GLN A 108 9.42 -5.52 -7.40
N ILE A 109 9.01 -4.49 -6.69
CA ILE A 109 9.26 -3.10 -7.05
C ILE A 109 9.83 -2.41 -5.82
N GLY A 110 11.07 -1.92 -5.91
CA GLY A 110 11.76 -1.36 -4.76
C GLY A 110 11.85 -2.37 -3.63
N GLY A 111 11.47 -1.98 -2.45
CA GLY A 111 11.50 -2.83 -1.25
C GLY A 111 10.25 -3.67 -1.03
N HIS A 112 9.37 -3.80 -2.00
CA HIS A 112 8.10 -4.52 -1.85
C HIS A 112 7.85 -5.53 -2.96
N VAL A 113 7.21 -6.63 -2.60
CA VAL A 113 6.75 -7.67 -3.55
C VAL A 113 5.23 -7.57 -3.64
N PHE A 114 4.72 -7.55 -4.88
CA PHE A 114 3.31 -7.33 -5.17
C PHE A 114 2.63 -8.58 -5.67
N TYR A 115 1.35 -8.74 -5.30
CA TYR A 115 0.56 -9.93 -5.57
C TYR A 115 -0.84 -9.56 -6.06
N GLU A 116 -1.41 -10.48 -6.84
CA GLU A 116 -2.82 -10.40 -7.23
C GLU A 116 -3.53 -11.69 -6.82
N PRO A 117 -4.89 -11.65 -6.68
CA PRO A 117 -5.64 -12.85 -6.33
C PRO A 117 -5.50 -13.94 -7.39
N ILE A 118 -5.53 -15.19 -6.95
CA ILE A 118 -5.63 -16.34 -7.84
C ILE A 118 -7.08 -16.45 -8.32
N ASN A 119 -7.26 -16.55 -9.61
CA ASN A 119 -8.59 -16.70 -10.20
C ASN A 119 -8.97 -18.17 -10.34
#